data_1e501a303c360dfd94d71588331eda9e
#
_entry.id   1e501a303c360dfd94d71588331eda9e
#
_cell.length_a   1.000
_cell.length_b   1.000
_cell.length_c   1.000
_cell.angle_alpha   90.00
_cell.angle_beta   90.00
_cell.angle_gamma   90.00
#
_symmetry.space_group_name_H-M   'P 1'
#
loop_
_entity.id
_entity.type
_entity.pdbx_description
1 polymer ?
#
loop_
_entity_poly.entity_id
_entity_poly.type
_entity_poly.pdbx_seq_one_letter_code
_entity_poly.pdbx_strand_id
1 'polypeptide(L)'
;MTRKRHKKSEPVRGEVFELGKRGHGGRSIFIDRLGERLRVVAQVAACCIIALALARTLFANVQILLYPYEANFGEGGLLYDAIRLSQGRSIYASVASNEWFSPYPPFYAFLSSLGVRWGFLWMRGISLLSHVASAGVIVALLRRAGTPWLWALAGASFWFANPFTRTFAAMGRVDSLGRALESVTLLLGLTSMSRPAMLFSAAFVSALAMLTKQTMFAGALPLVACLWFIRRPASIKFAIEWLGATVLLYGTTFLMFGKHFIMNVFFDVSRTLHASDLWPWLVGFLLCNTFGLLASIFAFKKVRAGTTNFVFLCTVLAGLPSVVLAAHDGADVNYFFDLTWGLSGMVGLGLASLASSPRVSAQLWLLSVIVGIGLTEFLIPPRYPLPREREKARQVAELLSHSSKPVLSEFIGYGLLVGSEPPCVPYLDKKLVEAGKRSCEPLVSRIRSKEFGAILITSQAGGRWPREVLEAMNGAYEEDALFEKMFASEGEPDFLILKPRR
;
A
#
# COMPACT_ATOMS: atom_id res chain seq x y z
N MET A 1 -63.00 59.20 20.29
CA MET A 1 -62.72 60.65 20.36
C MET A 1 -61.52 60.97 19.49
N THR A 2 -61.75 61.76 18.48
CA THR A 2 -60.97 62.66 17.63
C THR A 2 -59.54 62.23 17.20
N ARG A 3 -59.48 61.74 15.93
CA ARG A 3 -58.28 61.64 15.08
C ARG A 3 -57.80 63.04 14.65
N LYS A 4 -56.58 63.41 14.90
CA LYS A 4 -55.88 64.50 14.19
C LYS A 4 -55.03 63.93 13.06
N ARG A 5 -55.34 64.27 11.79
CA ARG A 5 -54.50 64.06 10.61
C ARG A 5 -53.36 65.08 10.61
N HIS A 6 -52.11 64.60 10.53
CA HIS A 6 -50.98 65.42 10.13
C HIS A 6 -50.73 65.24 8.64
N LYS A 7 -50.75 66.31 7.89
CA LYS A 7 -50.28 66.45 6.50
C LYS A 7 -48.76 66.35 6.50
N LYS A 8 -48.20 65.38 5.75
CA LYS A 8 -46.80 65.34 5.42
C LYS A 8 -46.55 66.13 4.14
N SER A 9 -45.62 67.07 4.20
CA SER A 9 -45.04 67.82 3.09
C SER A 9 -44.11 66.88 2.26
N GLU A 10 -44.27 66.89 0.94
CA GLU A 10 -43.38 66.22 -0.03
C GLU A 10 -42.02 66.94 -0.06
N PRO A 11 -40.90 66.19 -0.09
CA PRO A 11 -39.59 66.76 -0.41
C PRO A 11 -39.37 66.79 -1.90
N VAL A 12 -38.86 67.91 -2.38
CA VAL A 12 -38.40 68.23 -3.72
C VAL A 12 -37.38 67.18 -4.20
N ARG A 13 -37.65 66.52 -5.33
CA ARG A 13 -36.66 65.64 -6.02
C ARG A 13 -35.51 66.48 -6.58
N GLY A 14 -34.36 66.41 -5.94
CA GLY A 14 -33.10 66.81 -6.56
C GLY A 14 -32.65 65.69 -7.50
N GLU A 15 -32.50 65.99 -8.79
CA GLU A 15 -31.82 65.16 -9.78
C GLU A 15 -30.35 64.99 -9.40
N VAL A 16 -30.01 63.83 -8.81
CA VAL A 16 -28.61 63.43 -8.64
C VAL A 16 -28.17 62.75 -9.90
N PHE A 17 -27.29 63.39 -10.63
CA PHE A 17 -26.61 62.84 -11.83
C PHE A 17 -25.95 61.49 -11.49
N GLU A 18 -26.49 60.38 -11.98
CA GLU A 18 -25.87 59.03 -11.96
C GLU A 18 -24.75 58.94 -12.99
N LEU A 19 -23.62 59.59 -12.73
CA LEU A 19 -22.32 59.37 -13.43
C LEU A 19 -21.45 58.46 -12.56
N GLY A 20 -21.54 57.12 -12.74
CA GLY A 20 -20.63 56.23 -11.98
C GLY A 20 -20.83 54.74 -12.13
N LYS A 21 -21.87 54.24 -12.78
CA LYS A 21 -22.13 52.77 -12.80
C LYS A 21 -21.75 52.00 -14.07
N ARG A 22 -21.18 52.61 -15.11
CA ARG A 22 -20.86 51.92 -16.38
C ARG A 22 -19.54 51.17 -16.41
N GLY A 23 -18.62 51.38 -15.42
CA GLY A 23 -17.28 50.75 -15.41
C GLY A 23 -17.23 49.37 -14.71
N HIS A 24 -18.15 49.02 -13.82
CA HIS A 24 -18.07 47.81 -12.99
C HIS A 24 -18.64 46.57 -13.64
N GLY A 25 -19.62 46.68 -14.54
CA GLY A 25 -20.26 45.53 -15.15
C GLY A 25 -19.38 44.74 -16.12
N GLY A 26 -18.56 45.43 -16.91
CA GLY A 26 -17.70 44.77 -17.91
C GLY A 26 -16.53 43.98 -17.26
N ARG A 27 -15.99 44.48 -16.18
CA ARG A 27 -14.89 43.84 -15.44
C ARG A 27 -15.36 42.56 -14.71
N SER A 28 -16.56 42.57 -14.16
CA SER A 28 -17.19 41.40 -13.52
C SER A 28 -17.43 40.28 -14.54
N ILE A 29 -18.05 40.58 -15.67
CA ILE A 29 -18.35 39.61 -16.75
C ILE A 29 -17.05 38.99 -17.32
N PHE A 30 -15.99 39.75 -17.47
CA PHE A 30 -14.68 39.25 -17.94
C PHE A 30 -14.07 38.28 -16.92
N ILE A 31 -14.08 38.61 -15.64
CA ILE A 31 -13.53 37.78 -14.56
C ILE A 31 -14.31 36.47 -14.45
N ASP A 32 -15.65 36.51 -14.55
CA ASP A 32 -16.49 35.31 -14.48
C ASP A 32 -16.24 34.37 -15.67
N ARG A 33 -16.14 34.90 -16.88
CA ARG A 33 -15.77 34.12 -18.10
C ARG A 33 -14.38 33.51 -18.01
N LEU A 34 -13.40 34.25 -17.44
CA LEU A 34 -12.05 33.72 -17.21
C LEU A 34 -12.08 32.56 -16.22
N GLY A 35 -12.81 32.69 -15.12
CA GLY A 35 -12.98 31.62 -14.12
C GLY A 35 -13.60 30.35 -14.71
N GLU A 36 -14.60 30.51 -15.56
CA GLU A 36 -15.26 29.39 -16.26
C GLU A 36 -14.30 28.69 -17.25
N ARG A 37 -13.56 29.45 -18.06
CA ARG A 37 -12.54 28.88 -18.96
C ARG A 37 -11.46 28.12 -18.22
N LEU A 38 -10.93 28.68 -17.15
CA LEU A 38 -9.93 28.01 -16.31
C LEU A 38 -10.48 26.71 -15.70
N ARG A 39 -11.76 26.68 -15.29
CA ARG A 39 -12.41 25.47 -14.79
C ARG A 39 -12.46 24.37 -15.85
N VAL A 40 -12.86 24.72 -17.09
CA VAL A 40 -12.90 23.76 -18.21
C VAL A 40 -11.50 23.22 -18.50
N VAL A 41 -10.49 24.10 -18.58
CA VAL A 41 -9.09 23.69 -18.77
C VAL A 41 -8.62 22.74 -17.66
N ALA A 42 -8.91 23.06 -16.39
CA ALA A 42 -8.56 22.22 -15.26
C ALA A 42 -9.26 20.85 -15.32
N GLN A 43 -10.55 20.80 -15.72
CA GLN A 43 -11.26 19.53 -15.89
C GLN A 43 -10.69 18.67 -17.00
N VAL A 44 -10.37 19.26 -18.14
CA VAL A 44 -9.72 18.54 -19.27
C VAL A 44 -8.34 18.04 -18.85
N ALA A 45 -7.52 18.90 -18.22
CA ALA A 45 -6.22 18.51 -17.70
C ALA A 45 -6.35 17.34 -16.70
N ALA A 46 -7.31 17.40 -15.78
CA ALA A 46 -7.57 16.31 -14.83
C ALA A 46 -7.93 15.00 -15.55
N CYS A 47 -8.83 15.04 -16.55
CA CYS A 47 -9.18 13.84 -17.33
C CYS A 47 -7.94 13.23 -18.02
N CYS A 48 -7.12 14.06 -18.67
CA CYS A 48 -5.91 13.60 -19.34
C CYS A 48 -4.89 13.01 -18.37
N ILE A 49 -4.63 13.68 -17.25
CA ILE A 49 -3.67 13.22 -16.23
C ILE A 49 -4.15 11.92 -15.58
N ILE A 50 -5.44 11.83 -15.21
CA ILE A 50 -6.03 10.62 -14.65
C ILE A 50 -5.89 9.45 -15.63
N ALA A 51 -6.30 9.65 -16.89
CA ALA A 51 -6.22 8.61 -17.91
C ALA A 51 -4.79 8.12 -18.13
N LEU A 52 -3.83 9.05 -18.23
CA LEU A 52 -2.41 8.73 -18.43
C LEU A 52 -1.81 8.01 -17.21
N ALA A 53 -2.06 8.51 -15.99
CA ALA A 53 -1.56 7.91 -14.76
C ALA A 53 -2.10 6.49 -14.57
N LEU A 54 -3.40 6.29 -14.79
CA LEU A 54 -4.03 4.96 -14.73
C LEU A 54 -3.48 4.02 -15.79
N ALA A 55 -3.35 4.48 -17.05
CA ALA A 55 -2.82 3.66 -18.14
C ALA A 55 -1.39 3.20 -17.88
N ARG A 56 -0.51 4.12 -17.45
CA ARG A 56 0.90 3.80 -17.13
C ARG A 56 1.01 2.84 -15.97
N THR A 57 0.26 3.09 -14.89
CA THR A 57 0.30 2.24 -13.69
C THR A 57 -0.29 0.87 -13.99
N LEU A 58 -1.40 0.79 -14.73
CA LEU A 58 -1.99 -0.48 -15.13
C LEU A 58 -1.05 -1.27 -16.02
N PHE A 59 -0.42 -0.62 -17.00
CA PHE A 59 0.58 -1.26 -17.85
C PHE A 59 1.72 -1.88 -17.02
N ALA A 60 2.30 -1.11 -16.08
CA ALA A 60 3.36 -1.60 -15.22
C ALA A 60 2.89 -2.79 -14.34
N ASN A 61 1.70 -2.69 -13.76
CA ASN A 61 1.13 -3.75 -12.93
C ASN A 61 0.86 -5.03 -13.74
N VAL A 62 0.40 -4.92 -14.98
CA VAL A 62 0.25 -6.09 -15.89
C VAL A 62 1.61 -6.71 -16.21
N GLN A 63 2.65 -5.90 -16.41
CA GLN A 63 4.01 -6.41 -16.62
C GLN A 63 4.54 -7.18 -15.40
N ILE A 64 4.26 -6.71 -14.16
CA ILE A 64 4.62 -7.40 -12.93
C ILE A 64 3.76 -8.67 -12.75
N LEU A 65 2.46 -8.57 -12.99
CA LEU A 65 1.51 -9.69 -12.87
C LEU A 65 1.94 -10.89 -13.72
N LEU A 66 2.36 -10.63 -14.97
CA LEU A 66 2.75 -11.64 -15.94
C LEU A 66 4.23 -12.06 -15.85
N TYR A 67 4.99 -11.47 -14.91
CA TYR A 67 6.40 -11.84 -14.72
C TYR A 67 6.50 -13.17 -13.98
N PRO A 68 7.12 -14.22 -14.56
CA PRO A 68 7.07 -15.57 -13.98
C PRO A 68 8.01 -15.78 -12.80
N TYR A 69 8.92 -14.84 -12.53
CA TYR A 69 9.93 -14.95 -11.49
C TYR A 69 9.58 -14.08 -10.28
N GLU A 70 10.28 -14.28 -9.17
CA GLU A 70 10.17 -13.41 -7.99
C GLU A 70 10.59 -11.97 -8.37
N ALA A 71 9.69 -11.01 -8.20
CA ALA A 71 9.92 -9.60 -8.54
C ALA A 71 10.36 -8.76 -7.35
N ASN A 72 10.07 -9.23 -6.13
CA ASN A 72 10.41 -8.54 -4.89
C ASN A 72 10.81 -9.55 -3.83
N PHE A 73 11.89 -9.25 -3.12
CA PHE A 73 12.34 -10.06 -1.99
C PHE A 73 11.19 -10.28 -0.98
N GLY A 74 10.89 -11.54 -0.72
CA GLY A 74 9.83 -11.97 0.19
C GLY A 74 8.54 -12.45 -0.48
N GLU A 75 8.33 -12.26 -1.80
CA GLU A 75 7.23 -12.94 -2.51
C GLU A 75 7.42 -14.47 -2.47
N GLY A 76 8.65 -14.93 -2.67
CA GLY A 76 9.00 -16.36 -2.65
C GLY A 76 8.71 -17.02 -1.30
N GLY A 77 8.95 -16.31 -0.20
CA GLY A 77 8.61 -16.80 1.14
C GLY A 77 7.10 -16.99 1.34
N LEU A 78 6.31 -16.03 0.89
CA LEU A 78 4.84 -16.13 0.95
C LEU A 78 4.29 -17.20 -0.02
N LEU A 79 4.94 -17.39 -1.17
CA LEU A 79 4.60 -18.51 -2.07
C LEU A 79 4.90 -19.85 -1.38
N TYR A 80 6.02 -19.98 -0.68
CA TYR A 80 6.32 -21.19 0.06
C TYR A 80 5.37 -21.44 1.22
N ASP A 81 4.92 -20.39 1.93
CA ASP A 81 3.83 -20.51 2.91
C ASP A 81 2.57 -21.10 2.27
N ALA A 82 2.18 -20.61 1.08
CA ALA A 82 1.03 -21.11 0.34
C ALA A 82 1.21 -22.57 -0.10
N ILE A 83 2.40 -22.96 -0.56
CA ILE A 83 2.75 -24.35 -0.92
C ILE A 83 2.61 -25.26 0.30
N ARG A 84 3.20 -24.87 1.44
CA ARG A 84 3.10 -25.66 2.69
C ARG A 84 1.66 -25.87 3.13
N LEU A 85 0.84 -24.81 3.12
CA LEU A 85 -0.59 -24.93 3.47
C LEU A 85 -1.36 -25.82 2.50
N SER A 86 -1.08 -25.74 1.20
CA SER A 86 -1.73 -26.63 0.20
C SER A 86 -1.38 -28.10 0.39
N GLN A 87 -0.24 -28.38 1.02
CA GLN A 87 0.23 -29.72 1.37
C GLN A 87 -0.21 -30.15 2.78
N GLY A 88 -1.00 -29.36 3.49
CA GLY A 88 -1.41 -29.63 4.88
C GLY A 88 -0.27 -29.46 5.89
N ARG A 89 0.84 -28.82 5.53
CA ARG A 89 2.01 -28.57 6.38
C ARG A 89 1.85 -27.24 7.13
N SER A 90 2.24 -27.23 8.43
CA SER A 90 2.25 -25.98 9.21
C SER A 90 3.24 -24.95 8.62
N ILE A 91 2.85 -23.67 8.66
CA ILE A 91 3.73 -22.53 8.35
C ILE A 91 4.34 -21.92 9.61
N TYR A 92 4.08 -22.49 10.78
CA TYR A 92 4.60 -22.02 12.07
C TYR A 92 5.38 -23.13 12.76
N ALA A 93 6.57 -22.78 13.23
CA ALA A 93 7.46 -23.64 13.97
C ALA A 93 8.24 -22.82 15.03
N SER A 94 8.91 -23.50 15.95
CA SER A 94 9.82 -22.81 16.86
C SER A 94 10.94 -22.14 16.06
N VAL A 95 11.23 -20.86 16.32
CA VAL A 95 12.36 -20.18 15.67
C VAL A 95 13.70 -20.79 16.04
N ALA A 96 13.80 -21.48 17.18
CA ALA A 96 15.00 -22.21 17.58
C ALA A 96 15.20 -23.53 16.82
N SER A 97 14.12 -24.12 16.27
CA SER A 97 14.23 -25.24 15.31
C SER A 97 14.68 -24.68 13.97
N ASN A 98 15.40 -25.47 13.19
CA ASN A 98 15.80 -25.04 11.84
C ASN A 98 14.71 -25.29 10.80
N GLU A 99 13.48 -25.35 11.25
CA GLU A 99 12.31 -25.47 10.38
C GLU A 99 11.85 -24.10 9.84
N TRP A 100 11.06 -24.16 8.79
CA TRP A 100 10.41 -22.99 8.21
C TRP A 100 9.40 -22.38 9.17
N PHE A 101 9.39 -21.05 9.23
CA PHE A 101 8.36 -20.30 9.95
C PHE A 101 7.94 -19.04 9.19
N SER A 102 6.67 -18.64 9.31
CA SER A 102 6.11 -17.41 8.74
C SER A 102 5.95 -16.34 9.83
N PRO A 103 6.33 -15.08 9.55
CA PRO A 103 6.12 -13.96 10.47
C PRO A 103 4.74 -13.30 10.31
N TYR A 104 3.88 -13.81 9.43
CA TYR A 104 2.58 -13.23 9.13
C TYR A 104 1.43 -14.13 9.59
N PRO A 105 0.25 -13.55 9.94
CA PRO A 105 -0.98 -14.32 10.11
C PRO A 105 -1.36 -15.06 8.82
N PRO A 106 -2.17 -16.15 8.89
CA PRO A 106 -2.24 -17.12 7.80
C PRO A 106 -3.21 -16.76 6.66
N PHE A 107 -4.03 -15.72 6.77
CA PHE A 107 -5.15 -15.52 5.84
C PHE A 107 -4.71 -15.26 4.39
N TYR A 108 -3.64 -14.48 4.18
CA TYR A 108 -3.09 -14.27 2.84
C TYR A 108 -2.50 -15.58 2.26
N ALA A 109 -1.73 -16.31 3.07
CA ALA A 109 -1.16 -17.59 2.68
C ALA A 109 -2.25 -18.63 2.37
N PHE A 110 -3.34 -18.64 3.13
CA PHE A 110 -4.51 -19.48 2.88
C PHE A 110 -5.15 -19.15 1.52
N LEU A 111 -5.46 -17.87 1.24
CA LEU A 111 -6.01 -17.48 -0.06
C LEU A 111 -5.04 -17.81 -1.21
N SER A 112 -3.74 -17.65 -0.98
CA SER A 112 -2.70 -17.97 -1.95
C SER A 112 -2.61 -19.48 -2.22
N SER A 113 -2.85 -20.31 -1.22
CA SER A 113 -2.82 -21.77 -1.35
C SER A 113 -3.92 -22.32 -2.28
N LEU A 114 -5.07 -21.63 -2.39
CA LEU A 114 -6.18 -22.03 -3.26
C LEU A 114 -5.80 -22.01 -4.76
N GLY A 115 -4.84 -21.19 -5.12
CA GLY A 115 -4.38 -21.07 -6.50
C GLY A 115 -2.87 -21.29 -6.65
N VAL A 116 -2.25 -22.06 -5.76
CA VAL A 116 -0.80 -22.29 -5.72
C VAL A 116 -0.21 -22.81 -7.03
N ARG A 117 -0.99 -23.56 -7.82
CA ARG A 117 -0.60 -24.06 -9.16
C ARG A 117 -0.25 -22.92 -10.15
N TRP A 118 -0.77 -21.72 -9.94
CA TRP A 118 -0.47 -20.54 -10.76
C TRP A 118 0.66 -19.69 -10.17
N GLY A 119 1.23 -20.08 -9.03
CA GLY A 119 2.37 -19.43 -8.39
C GLY A 119 2.18 -17.93 -8.18
N PHE A 120 3.18 -17.16 -8.60
CA PHE A 120 3.17 -15.70 -8.46
C PHE A 120 2.00 -15.01 -9.17
N LEU A 121 1.52 -15.53 -10.30
CA LEU A 121 0.39 -14.95 -11.02
C LEU A 121 -0.85 -14.84 -10.13
N TRP A 122 -1.17 -15.89 -9.37
CA TRP A 122 -2.33 -15.90 -8.47
C TRP A 122 -2.17 -14.93 -7.31
N MET A 123 -1.02 -14.96 -6.64
CA MET A 123 -0.73 -14.08 -5.50
C MET A 123 -0.76 -12.60 -5.90
N ARG A 124 -0.15 -12.26 -7.03
CA ARG A 124 -0.15 -10.91 -7.60
C ARG A 124 -1.54 -10.50 -8.08
N GLY A 125 -2.33 -11.44 -8.59
CA GLY A 125 -3.74 -11.23 -8.92
C GLY A 125 -4.56 -10.82 -7.71
N ILE A 126 -4.40 -11.53 -6.57
CA ILE A 126 -5.02 -11.15 -5.29
C ILE A 126 -4.64 -9.72 -4.91
N SER A 127 -3.34 -9.38 -4.97
CA SER A 127 -2.84 -8.05 -4.59
C SER A 127 -3.37 -6.95 -5.51
N LEU A 128 -3.34 -7.15 -6.83
CA LEU A 128 -3.83 -6.16 -7.81
C LEU A 128 -5.33 -5.93 -7.68
N LEU A 129 -6.13 -6.99 -7.57
CA LEU A 129 -7.58 -6.89 -7.34
C LEU A 129 -7.89 -6.16 -6.04
N SER A 130 -7.13 -6.41 -4.99
CA SER A 130 -7.24 -5.74 -3.70
C SER A 130 -6.92 -4.24 -3.81
N HIS A 131 -5.88 -3.89 -4.57
CA HIS A 131 -5.51 -2.50 -4.80
C HIS A 131 -6.58 -1.74 -5.58
N VAL A 132 -7.16 -2.35 -6.61
CA VAL A 132 -8.31 -1.83 -7.37
C VAL A 132 -9.55 -1.69 -6.48
N ALA A 133 -9.83 -2.69 -5.63
CA ALA A 133 -10.95 -2.64 -4.68
C ALA A 133 -10.81 -1.46 -3.71
N SER A 134 -9.61 -1.21 -3.19
CA SER A 134 -9.32 -0.05 -2.33
C SER A 134 -9.62 1.28 -3.04
N ALA A 135 -9.23 1.41 -4.32
CA ALA A 135 -9.57 2.58 -5.15
C ALA A 135 -11.09 2.70 -5.36
N GLY A 136 -11.76 1.58 -5.64
CA GLY A 136 -13.22 1.52 -5.79
C GLY A 136 -13.98 1.99 -4.54
N VAL A 137 -13.49 1.62 -3.36
CA VAL A 137 -14.06 2.09 -2.08
C VAL A 137 -13.89 3.60 -1.91
N ILE A 138 -12.74 4.17 -2.29
CA ILE A 138 -12.55 5.64 -2.28
C ILE A 138 -13.62 6.31 -3.15
N VAL A 139 -13.83 5.82 -4.39
CA VAL A 139 -14.89 6.34 -5.26
C VAL A 139 -16.27 6.23 -4.60
N ALA A 140 -16.62 5.06 -4.07
CA ALA A 140 -17.90 4.82 -3.44
C ALA A 140 -18.17 5.77 -2.27
N LEU A 141 -17.19 5.98 -1.39
CA LEU A 141 -17.31 6.89 -0.24
C LEU A 141 -17.40 8.36 -0.70
N LEU A 142 -16.59 8.79 -1.65
CA LEU A 142 -16.64 10.14 -2.20
C LEU A 142 -17.96 10.42 -2.93
N ARG A 143 -18.47 9.45 -3.70
CA ARG A 143 -19.78 9.57 -4.36
C ARG A 143 -20.93 9.65 -3.35
N ARG A 144 -20.86 8.84 -2.30
CA ARG A 144 -21.83 8.91 -1.18
C ARG A 144 -21.79 10.26 -0.46
N ALA A 145 -20.63 10.91 -0.44
CA ALA A 145 -20.44 12.26 0.09
C ALA A 145 -20.87 13.38 -0.87
N GLY A 146 -21.45 13.04 -2.03
CA GLY A 146 -21.91 14.01 -3.04
C GLY A 146 -20.79 14.58 -3.92
N THR A 147 -19.58 14.01 -3.88
CA THR A 147 -18.46 14.44 -4.74
C THR A 147 -18.76 14.07 -6.21
N PRO A 148 -18.62 15.00 -7.17
CA PRO A 148 -18.78 14.69 -8.60
C PRO A 148 -17.82 13.58 -9.07
N TRP A 149 -18.25 12.79 -10.10
CA TRP A 149 -17.49 11.63 -10.57
C TRP A 149 -16.02 11.93 -10.90
N LEU A 150 -15.75 13.02 -11.61
CA LEU A 150 -14.38 13.39 -11.99
C LEU A 150 -13.46 13.48 -10.78
N TRP A 151 -13.91 14.14 -9.70
CA TRP A 151 -13.10 14.35 -8.50
C TRP A 151 -13.05 13.12 -7.60
N ALA A 152 -14.07 12.28 -7.64
CA ALA A 152 -14.05 10.97 -6.99
C ALA A 152 -13.03 10.05 -7.67
N LEU A 153 -12.99 10.03 -9.00
CA LEU A 153 -12.00 9.30 -9.78
C LEU A 153 -10.60 9.88 -9.60
N ALA A 154 -10.45 11.21 -9.50
CA ALA A 154 -9.16 11.83 -9.22
C ALA A 154 -8.58 11.38 -7.87
N GLY A 155 -9.40 11.33 -6.80
CA GLY A 155 -8.98 10.80 -5.51
C GLY A 155 -8.58 9.32 -5.59
N ALA A 156 -9.36 8.49 -6.26
CA ALA A 156 -9.04 7.07 -6.46
C ALA A 156 -7.79 6.86 -7.31
N SER A 157 -7.59 7.68 -8.35
CA SER A 157 -6.37 7.64 -9.19
C SER A 157 -5.14 8.04 -8.40
N PHE A 158 -5.28 9.02 -7.50
CA PHE A 158 -4.20 9.41 -6.60
C PHE A 158 -3.75 8.25 -5.71
N TRP A 159 -4.68 7.42 -5.20
CA TRP A 159 -4.33 6.16 -4.54
C TRP A 159 -3.67 5.17 -5.48
N PHE A 160 -4.31 4.90 -6.64
CA PHE A 160 -3.92 3.82 -7.53
C PHE A 160 -2.55 4.04 -8.18
N ALA A 161 -2.23 5.29 -8.53
CA ALA A 161 -1.00 5.65 -9.24
C ALA A 161 0.08 6.21 -8.32
N ASN A 162 -0.20 6.50 -7.05
CA ASN A 162 0.76 7.09 -6.11
C ASN A 162 2.04 6.26 -5.98
N PRO A 163 3.24 6.86 -6.02
CA PRO A 163 4.52 6.15 -5.91
C PRO A 163 4.62 5.25 -4.68
N PHE A 164 4.00 5.64 -3.56
CA PHE A 164 4.03 4.89 -2.29
C PHE A 164 3.07 3.69 -2.25
N THR A 165 2.10 3.61 -3.14
CA THR A 165 1.12 2.52 -3.13
C THR A 165 1.23 1.61 -4.33
N ARG A 166 1.49 2.16 -5.52
CA ARG A 166 1.54 1.40 -6.78
C ARG A 166 2.65 0.36 -6.82
N THR A 167 3.76 0.58 -6.08
CA THR A 167 4.89 -0.37 -6.01
C THR A 167 4.44 -1.74 -5.51
N PHE A 168 3.49 -1.79 -4.58
CA PHE A 168 2.94 -3.03 -4.02
C PHE A 168 1.63 -3.47 -4.68
N ALA A 169 1.11 -2.72 -5.65
CA ALA A 169 -0.21 -2.99 -6.22
C ALA A 169 -0.32 -4.40 -6.82
N ALA A 170 0.68 -4.83 -7.60
CA ALA A 170 0.74 -6.15 -8.21
C ALA A 170 1.83 -7.05 -7.61
N MET A 171 2.40 -6.73 -6.47
CA MET A 171 3.33 -7.62 -5.77
C MET A 171 2.56 -8.64 -4.93
N GLY A 172 3.03 -9.89 -4.93
CA GLY A 172 2.45 -10.98 -4.12
C GLY A 172 2.72 -10.81 -2.63
N ARG A 173 2.15 -9.74 -2.02
CA ARG A 173 2.38 -9.33 -0.63
C ARG A 173 1.07 -9.16 0.13
N VAL A 174 1.14 -9.31 1.44
CA VAL A 174 -0.02 -9.22 2.35
C VAL A 174 -0.68 -7.84 2.38
N ASP A 175 0.05 -6.79 2.03
CA ASP A 175 -0.28 -5.40 2.29
C ASP A 175 -1.51 -4.91 1.51
N SER A 176 -1.57 -5.20 0.21
CA SER A 176 -2.69 -4.79 -0.64
C SER A 176 -4.02 -5.44 -0.20
N LEU A 177 -3.99 -6.73 0.17
CA LEU A 177 -5.18 -7.42 0.68
C LEU A 177 -5.63 -6.84 2.03
N GLY A 178 -4.68 -6.63 2.95
CA GLY A 178 -4.97 -6.03 4.24
C GLY A 178 -5.65 -4.67 4.07
N ARG A 179 -5.06 -3.78 3.24
CA ARG A 179 -5.63 -2.44 2.97
C ARG A 179 -7.02 -2.50 2.30
N ALA A 180 -7.24 -3.44 1.40
CA ALA A 180 -8.56 -3.61 0.78
C ALA A 180 -9.64 -4.02 1.81
N LEU A 181 -9.32 -4.95 2.69
CA LEU A 181 -10.22 -5.38 3.76
C LEU A 181 -10.52 -4.22 4.72
N GLU A 182 -9.53 -3.42 5.09
CA GLU A 182 -9.76 -2.20 5.89
C GLU A 182 -10.63 -1.18 5.15
N SER A 183 -10.43 -0.99 3.84
CA SER A 183 -11.27 -0.11 3.03
C SER A 183 -12.71 -0.58 3.00
N VAL A 184 -12.93 -1.89 2.80
CA VAL A 184 -14.26 -2.50 2.82
C VAL A 184 -14.89 -2.40 4.21
N THR A 185 -14.12 -2.53 5.29
CA THR A 185 -14.57 -2.29 6.67
C THR A 185 -15.19 -0.89 6.82
N LEU A 186 -14.51 0.14 6.32
CA LEU A 186 -15.00 1.52 6.37
C LEU A 186 -16.29 1.70 5.56
N LEU A 187 -16.36 1.11 4.37
CA LEU A 187 -17.55 1.17 3.52
C LEU A 187 -18.76 0.48 4.16
N LEU A 188 -18.58 -0.73 4.68
CA LEU A 188 -19.62 -1.51 5.35
C LEU A 188 -20.07 -0.80 6.62
N GLY A 189 -19.13 -0.35 7.45
CA GLY A 189 -19.41 0.36 8.69
C GLY A 189 -20.21 1.64 8.48
N LEU A 190 -19.86 2.45 7.49
CA LEU A 190 -20.66 3.63 7.14
C LEU A 190 -22.01 3.27 6.50
N THR A 191 -22.09 2.14 5.81
CA THR A 191 -23.36 1.64 5.25
C THR A 191 -24.29 1.12 6.34
N SER A 192 -23.76 0.68 7.48
CA SER A 192 -24.55 0.22 8.62
C SER A 192 -25.50 1.27 9.20
N MET A 193 -25.26 2.54 8.91
CA MET A 193 -26.16 3.62 9.30
C MET A 193 -27.56 3.48 8.71
N SER A 194 -27.65 2.91 7.49
CA SER A 194 -28.94 2.60 6.82
C SER A 194 -29.28 1.11 6.87
N ARG A 195 -28.30 0.23 7.09
CA ARG A 195 -28.45 -1.24 7.11
C ARG A 195 -27.70 -1.84 8.30
N PRO A 196 -28.29 -1.91 9.50
CA PRO A 196 -27.61 -2.28 10.74
C PRO A 196 -26.84 -3.60 10.71
N ALA A 197 -27.29 -4.60 9.92
CA ALA A 197 -26.62 -5.88 9.76
C ALA A 197 -25.19 -5.74 9.16
N MET A 198 -24.92 -4.67 8.41
CA MET A 198 -23.58 -4.41 7.83
C MET A 198 -22.53 -4.11 8.91
N LEU A 199 -22.93 -3.79 10.14
CA LEU A 199 -21.98 -3.51 11.22
C LEU A 199 -21.18 -4.75 11.61
N PHE A 200 -21.85 -5.88 11.78
CA PHE A 200 -21.18 -7.16 12.04
C PHE A 200 -20.27 -7.57 10.88
N SER A 201 -20.73 -7.40 9.63
CA SER A 201 -19.88 -7.66 8.44
C SER A 201 -18.63 -6.78 8.44
N ALA A 202 -18.76 -5.50 8.82
CA ALA A 202 -17.61 -4.61 8.95
C ALA A 202 -16.63 -5.10 10.03
N ALA A 203 -17.13 -5.53 11.19
CA ALA A 203 -16.32 -6.05 12.27
C ALA A 203 -15.57 -7.33 11.87
N PHE A 204 -16.25 -8.25 11.19
CA PHE A 204 -15.66 -9.50 10.71
C PHE A 204 -14.59 -9.26 9.64
N VAL A 205 -14.86 -8.39 8.66
CA VAL A 205 -13.88 -8.03 7.60
C VAL A 205 -12.66 -7.34 8.19
N SER A 206 -12.84 -6.48 9.21
CA SER A 206 -11.73 -5.87 9.93
C SER A 206 -10.86 -6.89 10.68
N ALA A 207 -11.48 -7.91 11.29
CA ALA A 207 -10.74 -8.99 11.93
C ALA A 207 -9.97 -9.85 10.90
N LEU A 208 -10.53 -10.08 9.69
CA LEU A 208 -9.79 -10.71 8.58
C LEU A 208 -8.61 -9.86 8.09
N ALA A 209 -8.73 -8.52 8.11
CA ALA A 209 -7.60 -7.65 7.80
C ALA A 209 -6.45 -7.89 8.77
N MET A 210 -6.73 -7.96 10.08
CA MET A 210 -5.71 -8.29 11.08
C MET A 210 -5.16 -9.71 10.90
N LEU A 211 -5.99 -10.67 10.49
CA LEU A 211 -5.55 -12.04 10.18
C LEU A 211 -4.74 -12.13 8.87
N THR A 212 -4.73 -11.05 8.07
CA THR A 212 -3.84 -10.90 6.89
C THR A 212 -2.48 -10.36 7.31
N LYS A 213 -2.46 -9.32 8.15
CA LYS A 213 -1.25 -8.72 8.73
C LYS A 213 -1.60 -8.12 10.09
N GLN A 214 -0.86 -8.45 11.11
CA GLN A 214 -1.15 -8.08 12.51
C GLN A 214 -1.23 -6.57 12.77
N THR A 215 -0.66 -5.74 11.89
CA THR A 215 -0.69 -4.27 11.98
C THR A 215 -1.90 -3.62 11.29
N MET A 216 -2.79 -4.41 10.66
CA MET A 216 -3.96 -3.91 9.92
C MET A 216 -5.14 -3.63 10.87
N PHE A 217 -5.03 -2.56 11.62
CA PHE A 217 -6.09 -2.04 12.51
C PHE A 217 -6.57 -0.62 12.11
N ALA A 218 -5.94 -0.03 11.08
CA ALA A 218 -6.27 1.31 10.61
C ALA A 218 -7.63 1.40 9.90
N GLY A 219 -8.32 0.29 9.63
CA GLY A 219 -9.73 0.28 9.22
C GLY A 219 -10.69 0.34 10.40
N ALA A 220 -10.38 -0.34 11.49
CA ALA A 220 -11.21 -0.38 12.69
C ALA A 220 -11.19 0.96 13.44
N LEU A 221 -10.00 1.49 13.73
CA LEU A 221 -9.87 2.71 14.54
C LEU A 221 -10.54 3.95 13.91
N PRO A 222 -10.36 4.27 12.62
CA PRO A 222 -11.09 5.34 11.96
C PRO A 222 -12.60 5.14 11.99
N LEU A 223 -13.07 3.89 11.86
CA LEU A 223 -14.50 3.61 11.89
C LEU A 223 -15.06 3.83 13.30
N VAL A 224 -14.38 3.34 14.34
CA VAL A 224 -14.75 3.61 15.75
C VAL A 224 -14.84 5.12 15.97
N ALA A 225 -13.80 5.88 15.60
CA ALA A 225 -13.77 7.33 15.76
C ALA A 225 -14.89 8.03 14.97
N CYS A 226 -15.09 7.67 13.71
CA CYS A 226 -16.12 8.27 12.88
C CYS A 226 -17.53 7.96 13.41
N LEU A 227 -17.83 6.71 13.74
CA LEU A 227 -19.12 6.32 14.32
C LEU A 227 -19.38 6.94 15.68
N TRP A 228 -18.34 7.20 16.48
CA TRP A 228 -18.48 7.85 17.78
C TRP A 228 -19.15 9.23 17.66
N PHE A 229 -18.79 10.00 16.64
CA PHE A 229 -19.38 11.32 16.39
C PHE A 229 -20.71 11.25 15.63
N ILE A 230 -20.99 10.16 14.88
CA ILE A 230 -22.24 10.00 14.14
C ILE A 230 -23.32 9.33 15.02
N ARG A 231 -22.97 8.18 15.64
CA ARG A 231 -23.89 7.35 16.41
C ARG A 231 -23.13 6.52 17.43
N ARG A 232 -22.88 7.08 18.60
CA ARG A 232 -22.08 6.50 19.68
C ARG A 232 -22.43 5.03 20.02
N PRO A 233 -23.73 4.61 20.13
CA PRO A 233 -24.05 3.20 20.38
C PRO A 233 -23.58 2.25 19.26
N ALA A 234 -23.57 2.71 17.99
CA ALA A 234 -23.05 1.92 16.89
C ALA A 234 -21.52 1.78 16.95
N SER A 235 -20.80 2.80 17.40
CA SER A 235 -19.35 2.74 17.64
C SER A 235 -18.99 1.69 18.69
N ILE A 236 -19.68 1.72 19.84
CA ILE A 236 -19.46 0.76 20.92
C ILE A 236 -19.79 -0.66 20.46
N LYS A 237 -20.94 -0.84 19.79
CA LYS A 237 -21.34 -2.15 19.25
C LYS A 237 -20.30 -2.68 18.25
N PHE A 238 -19.84 -1.84 17.31
CA PHE A 238 -18.80 -2.22 16.37
C PHE A 238 -17.50 -2.66 17.08
N ALA A 239 -17.05 -1.90 18.08
CA ALA A 239 -15.83 -2.22 18.82
C ALA A 239 -15.94 -3.61 19.53
N ILE A 240 -17.10 -3.90 20.13
CA ILE A 240 -17.36 -5.20 20.78
C ILE A 240 -17.39 -6.31 19.74
N GLU A 241 -18.11 -6.15 18.62
CA GLU A 241 -18.21 -7.16 17.56
C GLU A 241 -16.85 -7.39 16.90
N TRP A 242 -16.05 -6.33 16.66
CA TRP A 242 -14.70 -6.43 16.11
C TRP A 242 -13.75 -7.18 17.06
N LEU A 243 -13.75 -6.84 18.36
CA LEU A 243 -12.96 -7.57 19.35
C LEU A 243 -13.37 -9.04 19.41
N GLY A 244 -14.66 -9.32 19.44
CA GLY A 244 -15.20 -10.70 19.46
C GLY A 244 -14.79 -11.48 18.20
N ALA A 245 -14.93 -10.89 17.01
CA ALA A 245 -14.51 -11.50 15.75
C ALA A 245 -12.99 -11.75 15.72
N THR A 246 -12.19 -10.80 16.21
CA THR A 246 -10.73 -10.93 16.29
C THR A 246 -10.35 -12.07 17.22
N VAL A 247 -10.91 -12.13 18.42
CA VAL A 247 -10.68 -13.22 19.40
C VAL A 247 -11.09 -14.57 18.81
N LEU A 248 -12.24 -14.64 18.13
CA LEU A 248 -12.69 -15.88 17.49
C LEU A 248 -11.72 -16.34 16.40
N LEU A 249 -11.32 -15.47 15.47
CA LEU A 249 -10.43 -15.82 14.36
C LEU A 249 -9.02 -16.17 14.84
N TYR A 250 -8.44 -15.38 15.73
CA TYR A 250 -7.12 -15.68 16.30
C TYR A 250 -7.16 -16.91 17.21
N GLY A 251 -8.22 -17.10 17.98
CA GLY A 251 -8.43 -18.28 18.80
C GLY A 251 -8.54 -19.56 17.97
N THR A 252 -9.33 -19.53 16.90
CA THR A 252 -9.42 -20.65 15.94
C THR A 252 -8.05 -20.95 15.30
N THR A 253 -7.34 -19.91 14.87
CA THR A 253 -6.00 -20.06 14.30
C THR A 253 -5.00 -20.64 15.31
N PHE A 254 -5.10 -20.20 16.57
CA PHE A 254 -4.28 -20.76 17.65
C PHE A 254 -4.59 -22.25 17.90
N LEU A 255 -5.85 -22.65 17.85
CA LEU A 255 -6.23 -24.07 17.97
C LEU A 255 -5.69 -24.91 16.81
N MET A 256 -5.60 -24.33 15.60
CA MET A 256 -5.07 -25.02 14.41
C MET A 256 -3.53 -25.14 14.42
N PHE A 257 -2.82 -24.10 14.81
CA PHE A 257 -1.36 -24.00 14.64
C PHE A 257 -0.58 -23.97 15.97
N GLY A 258 -1.27 -23.92 17.09
CA GLY A 258 -0.66 -23.90 18.42
C GLY A 258 0.05 -22.60 18.78
N LYS A 259 0.87 -22.68 19.83
CA LYS A 259 1.58 -21.52 20.39
C LYS A 259 2.53 -20.84 19.42
N HIS A 260 3.09 -21.59 18.45
CA HIS A 260 4.08 -21.05 17.50
C HIS A 260 3.47 -20.02 16.56
N PHE A 261 2.17 -20.08 16.27
CA PHE A 261 1.46 -19.01 15.56
C PHE A 261 1.61 -17.66 16.29
N ILE A 262 1.26 -17.62 17.57
CA ILE A 262 1.34 -16.38 18.37
C ILE A 262 2.77 -15.92 18.52
N MET A 263 3.70 -16.85 18.79
CA MET A 263 5.11 -16.51 18.96
C MET A 263 5.72 -15.92 17.70
N ASN A 264 5.55 -16.57 16.54
CA ASN A 264 6.15 -16.11 15.29
C ASN A 264 5.58 -14.78 14.81
N VAL A 265 4.24 -14.56 15.00
CA VAL A 265 3.56 -13.36 14.50
C VAL A 265 3.84 -12.13 15.39
N PHE A 266 3.95 -12.29 16.71
CA PHE A 266 4.00 -11.16 17.63
C PHE A 266 5.31 -10.99 18.40
N PHE A 267 6.05 -12.07 18.69
CA PHE A 267 7.14 -12.01 19.67
C PHE A 267 8.52 -12.42 19.14
N ASP A 268 8.59 -13.33 18.19
CA ASP A 268 9.89 -13.89 17.78
C ASP A 268 10.67 -12.94 16.89
N VAL A 269 10.00 -12.26 15.97
CA VAL A 269 10.64 -11.30 15.07
C VAL A 269 10.61 -9.91 15.70
N SER A 270 11.55 -9.67 16.63
CA SER A 270 11.78 -8.32 17.15
C SER A 270 12.48 -7.48 16.10
N ARG A 271 12.02 -6.25 15.92
CA ARG A 271 12.60 -5.29 14.99
C ARG A 271 13.05 -4.07 15.77
N THR A 272 14.30 -3.68 15.60
CA THR A 272 14.82 -2.45 16.19
C THR A 272 14.31 -1.24 15.40
N LEU A 273 13.94 -0.19 16.12
CA LEU A 273 13.53 1.08 15.51
C LEU A 273 14.73 2.02 15.46
N HIS A 274 15.04 2.51 14.27
CA HIS A 274 16.09 3.50 14.04
C HIS A 274 15.46 4.77 13.45
N ALA A 275 15.48 5.86 14.22
CA ALA A 275 14.88 7.13 13.76
C ALA A 275 15.53 7.66 12.46
N SER A 276 16.81 7.33 12.22
CA SER A 276 17.52 7.63 10.97
C SER A 276 16.84 7.05 9.74
N ASP A 277 16.24 5.85 9.87
CA ASP A 277 15.66 5.13 8.75
C ASP A 277 14.28 5.70 8.35
N LEU A 278 13.59 6.32 9.30
CA LEU A 278 12.31 6.99 9.06
C LEU A 278 12.45 8.23 8.18
N TRP A 279 13.54 8.99 8.35
CA TRP A 279 13.68 10.31 7.73
C TRP A 279 13.64 10.28 6.18
N PRO A 280 14.39 9.39 5.50
CA PRO A 280 14.33 9.29 4.04
C PRO A 280 12.91 8.97 3.53
N TRP A 281 12.19 8.07 4.22
CA TRP A 281 10.81 7.71 3.88
C TRP A 281 9.86 8.89 4.04
N LEU A 282 9.99 9.63 5.14
CA LEU A 282 9.15 10.79 5.42
C LEU A 282 9.38 11.92 4.40
N VAL A 283 10.65 12.24 4.11
CA VAL A 283 11.00 13.23 3.08
C VAL A 283 10.48 12.79 1.70
N GLY A 284 10.72 11.53 1.32
CA GLY A 284 10.21 10.97 0.07
C GLY A 284 8.69 11.06 -0.01
N PHE A 285 7.97 10.72 1.08
CA PHE A 285 6.52 10.82 1.15
C PHE A 285 6.04 12.27 0.97
N LEU A 286 6.62 13.23 1.68
CA LEU A 286 6.26 14.63 1.60
C LEU A 286 6.49 15.19 0.19
N LEU A 287 7.62 14.88 -0.44
CA LEU A 287 7.92 15.33 -1.81
C LEU A 287 6.94 14.74 -2.82
N CYS A 288 6.69 13.42 -2.77
CA CYS A 288 5.76 12.75 -3.68
C CYS A 288 4.31 13.19 -3.50
N ASN A 289 3.93 13.63 -2.28
CA ASN A 289 2.54 13.95 -1.95
C ASN A 289 2.29 15.44 -1.74
N THR A 290 3.25 16.33 -2.02
CA THR A 290 3.13 17.79 -1.78
C THR A 290 1.82 18.35 -2.34
N PHE A 291 1.51 18.10 -3.61
CA PHE A 291 0.32 18.64 -4.25
C PHE A 291 -0.97 17.98 -3.75
N GLY A 292 -0.91 16.69 -3.37
CA GLY A 292 -2.00 16.01 -2.67
C GLY A 292 -2.29 16.62 -1.30
N LEU A 293 -1.26 16.91 -0.53
CA LEU A 293 -1.37 17.61 0.77
C LEU A 293 -1.96 19.01 0.59
N LEU A 294 -1.50 19.78 -0.39
CA LEU A 294 -2.07 21.10 -0.72
C LEU A 294 -3.56 20.98 -1.10
N ALA A 295 -3.95 20.03 -1.94
CA ALA A 295 -5.36 19.77 -2.25
C ALA A 295 -6.18 19.48 -0.99
N SER A 296 -5.62 18.69 -0.07
CA SER A 296 -6.29 18.25 1.17
C SER A 296 -6.62 19.42 2.10
N ILE A 297 -5.86 20.53 2.07
CA ILE A 297 -6.17 21.74 2.84
C ILE A 297 -7.57 22.27 2.49
N PHE A 298 -7.94 22.23 1.22
CA PHE A 298 -9.27 22.67 0.76
C PHE A 298 -10.40 21.70 1.10
N ALA A 299 -10.06 20.45 1.48
CA ALA A 299 -11.04 19.48 1.95
C ALA A 299 -11.59 19.78 3.35
N PHE A 300 -10.82 20.46 4.23
CA PHE A 300 -11.20 20.65 5.63
C PHE A 300 -12.56 21.36 5.80
N LYS A 301 -12.97 22.22 4.85
CA LYS A 301 -14.29 22.83 4.86
C LYS A 301 -15.45 21.83 4.69
N LYS A 302 -15.18 20.69 4.07
CA LYS A 302 -16.15 19.59 3.84
C LYS A 302 -16.03 18.45 4.85
N VAL A 303 -14.92 18.40 5.58
CA VAL A 303 -14.66 17.39 6.60
C VAL A 303 -15.10 17.94 7.96
N ARG A 304 -16.22 17.42 8.46
CA ARG A 304 -16.78 17.81 9.77
C ARG A 304 -17.03 16.56 10.58
N ALA A 305 -16.76 16.62 11.87
CA ALA A 305 -17.17 15.56 12.80
C ALA A 305 -18.69 15.30 12.67
N GLY A 306 -19.08 14.04 12.70
CA GLY A 306 -20.48 13.64 12.49
C GLY A 306 -20.91 13.47 11.02
N THR A 307 -20.00 13.67 10.05
CA THR A 307 -20.24 13.39 8.63
C THR A 307 -19.44 12.20 8.13
N THR A 308 -19.89 11.54 7.05
CA THR A 308 -19.16 10.42 6.44
C THR A 308 -17.80 10.82 5.89
N ASN A 309 -17.61 12.09 5.52
CA ASN A 309 -16.32 12.62 5.05
C ASN A 309 -15.24 12.61 6.13
N PHE A 310 -15.64 12.63 7.39
CA PHE A 310 -14.73 12.61 8.53
C PHE A 310 -13.87 11.34 8.58
N VAL A 311 -14.33 10.24 7.97
CA VAL A 311 -13.59 8.96 7.90
C VAL A 311 -12.23 9.11 7.24
N PHE A 312 -12.09 9.96 6.21
CA PHE A 312 -10.81 10.14 5.53
C PHE A 312 -9.78 10.80 6.45
N LEU A 313 -10.19 11.82 7.22
CA LEU A 313 -9.32 12.44 8.21
C LEU A 313 -8.96 11.45 9.34
N CYS A 314 -9.95 10.69 9.84
CA CYS A 314 -9.68 9.66 10.83
C CYS A 314 -8.68 8.61 10.32
N THR A 315 -8.74 8.22 9.03
CA THR A 315 -7.79 7.27 8.44
C THR A 315 -6.39 7.90 8.29
N VAL A 316 -6.28 9.17 7.91
CA VAL A 316 -4.99 9.88 7.93
C VAL A 316 -4.37 9.85 9.32
N LEU A 317 -5.15 10.17 10.35
CA LEU A 317 -4.65 10.20 11.73
C LEU A 317 -4.29 8.80 12.25
N ALA A 318 -5.09 7.77 11.91
CA ALA A 318 -4.80 6.38 12.28
C ALA A 318 -3.61 5.78 11.51
N GLY A 319 -3.27 6.32 10.35
CA GLY A 319 -2.08 5.93 9.60
C GLY A 319 -0.76 6.48 10.17
N LEU A 320 -0.79 7.53 11.00
CA LEU A 320 0.43 8.10 11.57
C LEU A 320 1.24 7.12 12.43
N PRO A 321 0.65 6.30 13.32
CA PRO A 321 1.38 5.26 14.03
C PRO A 321 2.05 4.23 13.10
N SER A 322 1.38 3.87 11.99
CA SER A 322 1.96 2.97 10.98
C SER A 322 3.23 3.56 10.35
N VAL A 323 3.26 4.88 10.11
CA VAL A 323 4.44 5.59 9.58
C VAL A 323 5.63 5.48 10.55
N VAL A 324 5.40 5.54 11.88
CA VAL A 324 6.48 5.36 12.87
C VAL A 324 7.12 3.98 12.74
N LEU A 325 6.34 2.97 12.38
CA LEU A 325 6.85 1.62 12.13
C LEU A 325 7.74 1.54 10.88
N ALA A 326 7.74 2.54 10.00
CA ALA A 326 8.71 2.63 8.90
C ALA A 326 10.15 2.92 9.39
N ALA A 327 10.33 3.21 10.66
CA ALA A 327 11.64 3.36 11.28
C ALA A 327 12.36 2.03 11.59
N HIS A 328 11.71 0.87 11.37
CA HIS A 328 12.37 -0.39 11.67
C HIS A 328 13.14 -0.97 10.47
N ASP A 329 14.14 -1.77 10.77
CA ASP A 329 14.91 -2.52 9.78
C ASP A 329 14.02 -3.33 8.82
N GLY A 330 14.26 -3.18 7.50
CA GLY A 330 13.50 -3.86 6.46
C GLY A 330 12.10 -3.30 6.24
N ALA A 331 11.82 -2.10 6.75
CA ALA A 331 10.61 -1.37 6.41
C ALA A 331 10.63 -0.90 4.94
N ASP A 332 9.44 -0.71 4.39
CA ASP A 332 9.24 -0.25 3.03
C ASP A 332 8.03 0.70 2.99
N VAL A 333 7.72 1.25 1.82
CA VAL A 333 6.64 2.24 1.58
C VAL A 333 5.24 1.77 2.00
N ASN A 334 5.02 0.47 2.21
CA ASN A 334 3.74 -0.11 2.63
C ASN A 334 3.23 0.39 3.99
N TYR A 335 4.09 0.91 4.85
CA TYR A 335 3.70 1.55 6.11
C TYR A 335 2.98 2.90 5.92
N PHE A 336 3.02 3.47 4.72
CA PHE A 336 2.32 4.70 4.35
C PHE A 336 0.94 4.44 3.70
N PHE A 337 0.50 3.19 3.55
CA PHE A 337 -0.74 2.86 2.85
C PHE A 337 -1.97 3.51 3.46
N ASP A 338 -2.11 3.44 4.78
CA ASP A 338 -3.27 4.01 5.48
C ASP A 338 -3.32 5.53 5.34
N LEU A 339 -2.14 6.16 5.53
CA LEU A 339 -1.99 7.60 5.37
C LEU A 339 -2.33 8.03 3.93
N THR A 340 -1.80 7.32 2.92
CA THR A 340 -2.03 7.63 1.50
C THR A 340 -3.48 7.41 1.10
N TRP A 341 -4.12 6.36 1.64
CA TRP A 341 -5.54 6.07 1.35
C TRP A 341 -6.46 7.17 1.91
N GLY A 342 -6.25 7.57 3.15
CA GLY A 342 -6.97 8.69 3.76
C GLY A 342 -6.74 9.99 3.01
N LEU A 343 -5.48 10.28 2.67
CA LEU A 343 -5.08 11.44 1.87
C LEU A 343 -5.77 11.45 0.50
N SER A 344 -5.90 10.29 -0.16
CA SER A 344 -6.56 10.16 -1.47
C SER A 344 -8.03 10.60 -1.43
N GLY A 345 -8.75 10.24 -0.38
CA GLY A 345 -10.10 10.75 -0.14
C GLY A 345 -10.14 12.25 0.09
N MET A 346 -9.20 12.77 0.90
CA MET A 346 -9.05 14.21 1.12
C MET A 346 -8.72 14.98 -0.16
N VAL A 347 -7.86 14.43 -1.04
CA VAL A 347 -7.56 15.00 -2.37
C VAL A 347 -8.84 15.12 -3.21
N GLY A 348 -9.64 14.06 -3.32
CA GLY A 348 -10.90 14.09 -4.05
C GLY A 348 -11.88 15.17 -3.54
N LEU A 349 -12.02 15.30 -2.21
CA LEU A 349 -12.83 16.33 -1.57
C LEU A 349 -12.28 17.74 -1.81
N GLY A 350 -10.97 17.92 -1.73
CA GLY A 350 -10.29 19.21 -1.91
C GLY A 350 -10.41 19.72 -3.35
N LEU A 351 -10.14 18.85 -4.34
CA LEU A 351 -10.33 19.18 -5.75
C LEU A 351 -11.79 19.54 -6.06
N ALA A 352 -12.75 18.78 -5.53
CA ALA A 352 -14.17 19.12 -5.66
C ALA A 352 -14.54 20.44 -4.98
N SER A 353 -13.88 20.78 -3.88
CA SER A 353 -14.09 22.07 -3.21
C SER A 353 -13.57 23.24 -4.05
N LEU A 354 -12.37 23.12 -4.60
CA LEU A 354 -11.77 24.11 -5.50
C LEU A 354 -12.62 24.28 -6.78
N ALA A 355 -13.01 23.16 -7.41
CA ALA A 355 -13.80 23.18 -8.64
C ALA A 355 -15.19 23.81 -8.47
N SER A 356 -15.78 23.73 -7.27
CA SER A 356 -17.08 24.34 -6.99
C SER A 356 -17.02 25.84 -6.72
N SER A 357 -15.84 26.41 -6.55
CA SER A 357 -15.65 27.85 -6.29
C SER A 357 -15.71 28.65 -7.59
N PRO A 358 -16.49 29.76 -7.67
CA PRO A 358 -16.50 30.64 -8.83
C PRO A 358 -15.26 31.54 -8.92
N ARG A 359 -14.42 31.60 -7.87
CA ARG A 359 -13.25 32.50 -7.79
C ARG A 359 -12.14 32.07 -8.74
N VAL A 360 -11.62 33.01 -9.54
CA VAL A 360 -10.46 32.77 -10.44
C VAL A 360 -9.27 32.20 -9.70
N SER A 361 -8.95 32.72 -8.49
CA SER A 361 -7.86 32.20 -7.66
C SER A 361 -8.04 30.72 -7.30
N ALA A 362 -9.25 30.28 -7.01
CA ALA A 362 -9.54 28.87 -6.72
C ALA A 362 -9.34 27.98 -7.97
N GLN A 363 -9.70 28.48 -9.15
CA GLN A 363 -9.50 27.75 -10.41
C GLN A 363 -8.00 27.68 -10.77
N LEU A 364 -7.22 28.70 -10.51
CA LEU A 364 -5.76 28.68 -10.66
C LEU A 364 -5.12 27.67 -9.68
N TRP A 365 -5.56 27.64 -8.41
CA TRP A 365 -5.13 26.62 -7.46
C TRP A 365 -5.51 25.21 -7.91
N LEU A 366 -6.73 25.03 -8.41
CA LEU A 366 -7.16 23.74 -8.95
C LEU A 366 -6.24 23.26 -10.07
N LEU A 367 -5.97 24.11 -11.05
CA LEU A 367 -5.08 23.80 -12.18
C LEU A 367 -3.66 23.50 -11.70
N SER A 368 -3.10 24.33 -10.81
CA SER A 368 -1.74 24.15 -10.27
C SER A 368 -1.58 22.82 -9.54
N VAL A 369 -2.57 22.46 -8.70
CA VAL A 369 -2.56 21.18 -7.95
C VAL A 369 -2.67 20.00 -8.91
N ILE A 370 -3.57 20.05 -9.91
CA ILE A 370 -3.74 18.98 -10.90
C ILE A 370 -2.45 18.77 -11.69
N VAL A 371 -1.85 19.86 -12.21
CA VAL A 371 -0.59 19.81 -12.94
C VAL A 371 0.54 19.29 -12.05
N GLY A 372 0.60 19.74 -10.80
CA GLY A 372 1.61 19.29 -9.84
C GLY A 372 1.51 17.78 -9.51
N ILE A 373 0.29 17.26 -9.29
CA ILE A 373 0.07 15.82 -9.14
C ILE A 373 0.53 15.08 -10.41
N GLY A 374 0.13 15.57 -11.60
CA GLY A 374 0.53 14.98 -12.87
C GLY A 374 2.03 14.96 -13.07
N LEU A 375 2.73 16.06 -12.74
CA LEU A 375 4.19 16.13 -12.82
C LEU A 375 4.85 15.10 -11.89
N THR A 376 4.39 14.96 -10.66
CA THR A 376 4.92 13.96 -9.72
C THR A 376 4.78 12.55 -10.28
N GLU A 377 3.60 12.21 -10.81
CA GLU A 377 3.35 10.91 -11.44
C GLU A 377 4.18 10.69 -12.72
N PHE A 378 4.50 11.75 -13.43
CA PHE A 378 5.33 11.67 -14.65
C PHE A 378 6.82 11.51 -14.32
N LEU A 379 7.33 12.28 -13.35
CA LEU A 379 8.74 12.29 -12.96
C LEU A 379 9.19 11.03 -12.22
N ILE A 380 8.26 10.37 -11.54
CA ILE A 380 8.53 9.11 -10.85
C ILE A 380 7.79 7.99 -11.59
N PRO A 381 8.40 7.35 -12.61
CA PRO A 381 7.73 6.31 -13.38
C PRO A 381 7.49 5.05 -12.55
N PRO A 382 6.39 4.30 -12.80
CA PRO A 382 6.19 3.00 -12.20
C PRO A 382 7.29 2.03 -12.67
N ARG A 383 7.84 1.25 -11.74
CA ARG A 383 8.83 0.21 -12.02
C ARG A 383 8.13 -1.07 -12.46
N TYR A 384 8.70 -1.74 -13.42
CA TYR A 384 8.30 -3.09 -13.88
C TYR A 384 9.52 -3.76 -14.53
N PRO A 385 9.57 -5.09 -14.59
CA PRO A 385 10.69 -5.81 -15.19
C PRO A 385 10.84 -5.48 -16.68
N LEU A 386 11.96 -4.86 -17.04
CA LEU A 386 12.31 -4.55 -18.42
C LEU A 386 12.61 -5.82 -19.21
N PRO A 387 12.56 -5.83 -20.56
CA PRO A 387 12.88 -7.00 -21.38
C PRO A 387 14.24 -7.63 -21.04
N ARG A 388 15.24 -6.80 -20.76
CA ARG A 388 16.58 -7.21 -20.34
C ARG A 388 16.59 -7.90 -18.97
N GLU A 389 15.87 -7.36 -17.98
CA GLU A 389 15.75 -7.97 -16.65
C GLU A 389 14.98 -9.32 -16.72
N ARG A 390 13.98 -9.40 -17.60
CA ARG A 390 13.27 -10.67 -17.87
C ARG A 390 14.19 -11.73 -18.46
N GLU A 391 15.02 -11.34 -19.42
CA GLU A 391 16.00 -12.24 -20.03
C GLU A 391 17.05 -12.70 -19.02
N LYS A 392 17.58 -11.78 -18.19
CA LYS A 392 18.46 -12.09 -17.05
C LYS A 392 17.84 -13.15 -16.12
N ALA A 393 16.61 -12.89 -15.70
CA ALA A 393 15.89 -13.79 -14.80
C ALA A 393 15.67 -15.17 -15.42
N ARG A 394 15.38 -15.22 -16.73
CA ARG A 394 15.25 -16.48 -17.48
C ARG A 394 16.56 -17.27 -17.47
N GLN A 395 17.69 -16.61 -17.76
CA GLN A 395 19.01 -17.22 -17.76
C GLN A 395 19.42 -17.74 -16.37
N VAL A 396 19.13 -16.97 -15.30
CA VAL A 396 19.33 -17.42 -13.92
C VAL A 396 18.52 -18.70 -13.65
N ALA A 397 17.22 -18.70 -13.97
CA ALA A 397 16.37 -19.86 -13.75
C ALA A 397 16.84 -21.08 -14.57
N GLU A 398 17.28 -20.88 -15.79
CA GLU A 398 17.83 -21.94 -16.66
C GLU A 398 19.11 -22.52 -16.08
N LEU A 399 20.08 -21.71 -15.66
CA LEU A 399 21.30 -22.16 -15.02
C LEU A 399 21.04 -22.94 -13.73
N LEU A 400 20.10 -22.47 -12.91
CA LEU A 400 19.72 -23.18 -11.67
C LEU A 400 19.04 -24.52 -11.96
N SER A 401 18.27 -24.63 -13.06
CA SER A 401 17.57 -25.85 -13.44
C SER A 401 18.51 -27.01 -13.83
N HIS A 402 19.75 -26.72 -14.22
CA HIS A 402 20.77 -27.71 -14.51
C HIS A 402 21.47 -28.28 -13.25
N SER A 403 21.11 -27.77 -12.06
CA SER A 403 21.67 -28.31 -10.82
C SER A 403 21.12 -29.70 -10.50
N SER A 404 22.01 -30.67 -10.33
CA SER A 404 21.65 -32.04 -9.91
C SER A 404 21.38 -32.15 -8.39
N LYS A 405 21.69 -31.13 -7.63
CA LYS A 405 21.50 -31.02 -6.17
C LYS A 405 20.57 -29.85 -5.83
N PRO A 406 20.05 -29.79 -4.61
CA PRO A 406 19.25 -28.66 -4.15
C PRO A 406 19.93 -27.31 -4.40
N VAL A 407 19.14 -26.28 -4.64
CA VAL A 407 19.58 -24.89 -4.81
C VAL A 407 19.27 -24.10 -3.55
N LEU A 408 20.26 -23.41 -3.00
CA LEU A 408 20.04 -22.39 -1.96
C LEU A 408 19.86 -21.04 -2.64
N SER A 409 18.77 -20.35 -2.36
CA SER A 409 18.49 -19.08 -3.02
C SER A 409 18.08 -17.99 -2.04
N GLU A 410 18.73 -16.83 -2.17
CA GLU A 410 18.35 -15.61 -1.44
C GLU A 410 16.97 -15.12 -1.86
N PHE A 411 16.66 -15.16 -3.15
CA PHE A 411 15.32 -14.99 -3.70
C PHE A 411 14.66 -16.37 -3.77
N ILE A 412 13.89 -16.69 -2.74
CA ILE A 412 13.32 -18.03 -2.48
C ILE A 412 12.56 -18.58 -3.69
N GLY A 413 11.86 -17.71 -4.44
CA GLY A 413 11.10 -18.09 -5.61
C GLY A 413 11.92 -18.78 -6.70
N TYR A 414 13.20 -18.44 -6.89
CA TYR A 414 14.06 -19.13 -7.86
C TYR A 414 14.39 -20.56 -7.42
N GLY A 415 14.60 -20.78 -6.12
CA GLY A 415 14.76 -22.14 -5.58
C GLY A 415 13.50 -22.98 -5.79
N LEU A 416 12.33 -22.40 -5.54
CA LEU A 416 11.03 -23.07 -5.72
C LEU A 416 10.77 -23.46 -7.18
N LEU A 417 11.18 -22.63 -8.16
CA LEU A 417 11.02 -22.93 -9.59
C LEU A 417 11.79 -24.20 -10.02
N VAL A 418 12.89 -24.49 -9.34
CA VAL A 418 13.70 -25.71 -9.61
C VAL A 418 13.45 -26.81 -8.58
N GLY A 419 12.34 -26.76 -7.86
CA GLY A 419 11.92 -27.79 -6.92
C GLY A 419 12.72 -27.86 -5.62
N SER A 420 13.49 -26.82 -5.30
CA SER A 420 14.28 -26.77 -4.06
C SER A 420 13.50 -26.12 -2.93
N GLU A 421 13.31 -26.83 -1.82
CA GLU A 421 12.70 -26.25 -0.62
C GLU A 421 13.67 -25.30 0.07
N PRO A 422 13.24 -24.06 0.42
CA PRO A 422 14.10 -23.13 1.12
C PRO A 422 14.29 -23.58 2.57
N PRO A 423 15.53 -23.58 3.09
CA PRO A 423 15.79 -23.92 4.48
C PRO A 423 15.37 -22.79 5.45
N CYS A 424 15.30 -21.56 4.95
CA CYS A 424 15.06 -20.37 5.78
C CYS A 424 14.63 -19.15 4.93
N VAL A 425 14.25 -18.07 5.63
CA VAL A 425 14.16 -16.73 5.04
C VAL A 425 15.42 -15.97 5.42
N PRO A 426 16.36 -15.71 4.51
CA PRO A 426 17.71 -15.22 4.85
C PRO A 426 17.73 -14.02 5.79
N TYR A 427 16.97 -12.97 5.49
CA TYR A 427 16.91 -11.76 6.30
C TYR A 427 16.34 -12.01 7.71
N LEU A 428 15.29 -12.82 7.83
CA LEU A 428 14.70 -13.16 9.14
C LEU A 428 15.66 -14.01 9.96
N ASP A 429 16.31 -14.98 9.33
CA ASP A 429 17.31 -15.83 9.98
C ASP A 429 18.48 -14.99 10.50
N LYS A 430 18.99 -14.05 9.70
CA LYS A 430 20.03 -13.12 10.15
C LYS A 430 19.61 -12.40 11.43
N LYS A 431 18.40 -11.83 11.47
CA LYS A 431 17.89 -11.12 12.66
C LYS A 431 17.73 -12.02 13.87
N LEU A 432 17.31 -13.26 13.68
CA LEU A 432 17.19 -14.24 14.77
C LEU A 432 18.55 -14.71 15.28
N VAL A 433 19.52 -14.88 14.41
CA VAL A 433 20.91 -15.23 14.77
C VAL A 433 21.55 -14.06 15.55
N GLU A 434 21.43 -12.84 15.05
CA GLU A 434 21.91 -11.62 15.73
C GLU A 434 21.28 -11.45 17.12
N ALA A 435 20.01 -11.84 17.28
CA ALA A 435 19.29 -11.82 18.56
C ALA A 435 19.56 -13.03 19.47
N GLY A 436 20.41 -13.98 19.06
CA GLY A 436 20.68 -15.21 19.79
C GLY A 436 19.52 -16.19 19.92
N LYS A 437 18.48 -16.03 19.11
CA LYS A 437 17.24 -16.86 19.14
C LYS A 437 17.32 -18.09 18.22
N ARG A 438 18.27 -18.13 17.28
CA ARG A 438 18.47 -19.21 16.31
C ARG A 438 19.94 -19.44 16.05
N SER A 439 20.33 -20.70 15.79
CA SER A 439 21.67 -21.06 15.33
C SER A 439 21.71 -21.19 13.82
N CYS A 440 22.70 -20.62 13.17
CA CYS A 440 22.95 -20.83 11.74
C CYS A 440 23.84 -22.08 11.45
N GLU A 441 24.37 -22.75 12.46
CA GLU A 441 25.30 -23.88 12.30
C GLU A 441 24.77 -25.02 11.42
N PRO A 442 23.49 -25.44 11.50
CA PRO A 442 22.95 -26.45 10.59
C PRO A 442 23.03 -26.04 9.11
N LEU A 443 22.76 -24.77 8.78
CA LEU A 443 22.89 -24.28 7.41
C LEU A 443 24.37 -24.16 7.00
N VAL A 444 25.22 -23.67 7.89
CA VAL A 444 26.69 -23.58 7.72
C VAL A 444 27.27 -24.95 7.42
N SER A 445 26.88 -25.98 8.18
CA SER A 445 27.32 -27.36 7.98
C SER A 445 26.94 -27.90 6.59
N ARG A 446 25.68 -27.68 6.15
CA ARG A 446 25.20 -28.07 4.82
C ARG A 446 25.96 -27.36 3.70
N ILE A 447 26.33 -26.09 3.89
CA ILE A 447 27.13 -25.31 2.94
C ILE A 447 28.56 -25.88 2.88
N ARG A 448 29.21 -26.10 4.02
CA ARG A 448 30.57 -26.65 4.09
C ARG A 448 30.67 -28.06 3.49
N SER A 449 29.62 -28.86 3.64
CA SER A 449 29.53 -30.21 3.01
C SER A 449 29.20 -30.18 1.53
N LYS A 450 29.03 -29.01 0.91
CA LYS A 450 28.69 -28.81 -0.50
C LYS A 450 27.39 -29.54 -0.88
N GLU A 451 26.40 -29.50 0.00
CA GLU A 451 25.10 -30.13 -0.22
C GLU A 451 24.34 -29.46 -1.38
N PHE A 452 24.51 -28.15 -1.53
CA PHE A 452 23.85 -27.38 -2.59
C PHE A 452 24.66 -27.44 -3.88
N GLY A 453 23.98 -27.69 -5.02
CA GLY A 453 24.61 -27.68 -6.33
C GLY A 453 24.84 -26.28 -6.89
N ALA A 454 24.05 -25.32 -6.44
CA ALA A 454 24.23 -23.89 -6.70
C ALA A 454 23.67 -23.04 -5.55
N ILE A 455 24.26 -21.88 -5.36
CA ILE A 455 23.76 -20.88 -4.41
C ILE A 455 23.52 -19.56 -5.20
N LEU A 456 22.29 -19.04 -5.15
CA LEU A 456 21.95 -17.75 -5.72
C LEU A 456 21.93 -16.68 -4.62
N ILE A 457 22.79 -15.69 -4.74
CA ILE A 457 22.84 -14.50 -3.86
C ILE A 457 22.75 -13.23 -4.69
N THR A 458 22.62 -12.08 -4.01
CA THR A 458 22.66 -10.76 -4.64
C THR A 458 23.80 -9.92 -4.11
N SER A 459 24.05 -8.77 -4.72
CA SER A 459 24.97 -7.74 -4.20
C SER A 459 24.60 -7.25 -2.79
N GLN A 460 23.37 -7.50 -2.33
CA GLN A 460 22.88 -7.16 -1.00
C GLN A 460 23.03 -8.31 0.03
N ALA A 461 23.67 -9.41 -0.32
CA ALA A 461 23.80 -10.59 0.53
C ALA A 461 24.34 -10.28 1.93
N GLY A 462 25.31 -9.35 2.04
CA GLY A 462 25.86 -8.90 3.35
C GLY A 462 24.80 -8.29 4.29
N GLY A 463 23.75 -7.68 3.74
CA GLY A 463 22.60 -7.17 4.50
C GLY A 463 21.57 -8.24 4.86
N ARG A 464 21.57 -9.40 4.19
CA ARG A 464 20.49 -10.40 4.28
C ARG A 464 20.90 -11.72 4.94
N TRP A 465 22.16 -12.13 4.87
CA TRP A 465 22.63 -13.37 5.45
C TRP A 465 23.44 -13.15 6.74
N PRO A 466 23.40 -14.09 7.70
CA PRO A 466 24.36 -14.11 8.80
C PRO A 466 25.81 -14.16 8.30
N ARG A 467 26.72 -13.55 9.03
CA ARG A 467 28.13 -13.47 8.65
C ARG A 467 28.77 -14.86 8.50
N GLU A 468 28.48 -15.77 9.41
CA GLU A 468 29.02 -17.14 9.42
C GLU A 468 28.54 -17.94 8.18
N VAL A 469 27.33 -17.66 7.70
CA VAL A 469 26.78 -18.26 6.47
C VAL A 469 27.54 -17.76 5.26
N LEU A 470 27.82 -16.44 5.18
CA LEU A 470 28.62 -15.86 4.09
C LEU A 470 30.05 -16.37 4.08
N GLU A 471 30.68 -16.49 5.25
CA GLU A 471 32.02 -17.07 5.39
C GLU A 471 32.06 -18.55 4.93
N ALA A 472 31.02 -19.34 5.25
CA ALA A 472 30.91 -20.71 4.79
C ALA A 472 30.72 -20.79 3.27
N MET A 473 29.90 -19.90 2.69
CA MET A 473 29.71 -19.79 1.22
C MET A 473 31.05 -19.49 0.55
N ASN A 474 31.75 -18.45 0.99
CA ASN A 474 33.06 -18.05 0.44
C ASN A 474 34.12 -19.12 0.57
N GLY A 475 34.08 -19.94 1.64
CA GLY A 475 35.05 -21.03 1.87
C GLY A 475 34.81 -22.26 0.99
N ALA A 476 33.55 -22.60 0.73
CA ALA A 476 33.17 -23.85 0.07
C ALA A 476 32.70 -23.69 -1.40
N TYR A 477 32.39 -22.49 -1.82
CA TYR A 477 31.85 -22.16 -3.14
C TYR A 477 32.67 -21.09 -3.85
N GLU A 478 32.57 -21.00 -5.15
CA GLU A 478 33.19 -19.98 -6.01
C GLU A 478 32.18 -19.47 -7.02
N GLU A 479 32.39 -18.28 -7.53
CA GLU A 479 31.50 -17.67 -8.54
C GLU A 479 31.52 -18.50 -9.84
N ASP A 480 30.36 -18.69 -10.45
CA ASP A 480 30.25 -19.36 -11.73
C ASP A 480 30.82 -18.47 -12.85
N ALA A 481 32.00 -18.82 -13.34
CA ALA A 481 32.69 -18.09 -14.39
C ALA A 481 31.87 -17.88 -15.68
N LEU A 482 30.92 -18.77 -15.96
CA LEU A 482 29.99 -18.63 -17.08
C LEU A 482 29.02 -17.47 -16.83
N PHE A 483 28.51 -17.34 -15.61
CA PHE A 483 27.59 -16.29 -15.23
C PHE A 483 28.29 -14.93 -15.15
N GLU A 484 29.49 -14.89 -14.59
CA GLU A 484 30.32 -13.67 -14.54
C GLU A 484 30.57 -13.09 -15.94
N LYS A 485 30.94 -13.96 -16.92
CA LYS A 485 31.13 -13.55 -18.31
C LYS A 485 29.90 -13.00 -19.00
N MET A 486 28.71 -13.51 -18.66
CA MET A 486 27.44 -13.06 -19.25
C MET A 486 27.00 -11.67 -18.75
N PHE A 487 27.42 -11.25 -17.56
CA PHE A 487 26.93 -10.02 -16.93
C PHE A 487 28.02 -8.97 -16.64
N ALA A 488 29.30 -9.32 -16.71
CA ALA A 488 30.41 -8.41 -16.41
C ALA A 488 30.46 -7.15 -17.29
N SER A 489 29.85 -7.17 -18.49
CA SER A 489 29.81 -6.03 -19.42
C SER A 489 28.79 -4.94 -19.04
N GLU A 490 27.95 -5.12 -18.01
CA GLU A 490 26.76 -4.34 -17.80
C GLU A 490 26.67 -3.60 -16.45
N GLY A 491 27.71 -3.68 -15.61
CA GLY A 491 27.90 -2.79 -14.45
C GLY A 491 27.02 -3.04 -13.22
N GLU A 492 26.05 -3.95 -13.26
CA GLU A 492 25.22 -4.35 -12.10
C GLU A 492 24.88 -5.83 -12.15
N PRO A 493 25.67 -6.71 -11.56
CA PRO A 493 25.18 -8.05 -11.23
C PRO A 493 24.27 -7.95 -10.01
N ASP A 494 22.96 -7.83 -10.21
CA ASP A 494 22.05 -7.97 -9.09
C ASP A 494 22.09 -9.38 -8.52
N PHE A 495 22.43 -10.39 -9.33
CA PHE A 495 22.56 -11.79 -8.94
C PHE A 495 23.97 -12.33 -9.14
N LEU A 496 24.41 -13.17 -8.21
CA LEU A 496 25.62 -14.00 -8.28
C LEU A 496 25.23 -15.46 -8.09
N ILE A 497 25.74 -16.34 -8.95
CA ILE A 497 25.58 -17.79 -8.82
C ILE A 497 26.90 -18.36 -8.35
N LEU A 498 26.86 -19.06 -7.22
CA LEU A 498 28.01 -19.73 -6.66
C LEU A 498 27.89 -21.25 -6.89
N LYS A 499 28.99 -21.89 -7.30
CA LYS A 499 29.10 -23.36 -7.47
C LYS A 499 30.11 -23.94 -6.49
N PRO A 500 29.95 -25.22 -6.07
CA PRO A 500 30.91 -25.87 -5.18
C PRO A 500 32.33 -25.81 -5.75
N ARG A 501 33.28 -25.36 -4.98
CA ARG A 501 34.72 -25.42 -5.32
C ARG A 501 35.08 -26.88 -5.63
N ARG A 502 35.91 -27.11 -6.63
CA ARG A 502 36.40 -28.43 -7.02
C ARG A 502 37.28 -29.05 -5.93
#